data_a49b831b8df7e23deeab346dda8df8fe
#
_entry.id   a49b831b8df7e23deeab346dda8df8fe
#
_cell.length_a   1.000
_cell.length_b   1.000
_cell.length_c   1.000
_cell.angle_alpha   90.00
_cell.angle_beta   90.00
_cell.angle_gamma   90.00
#
_symmetry.space_group_name_H-M   'P 1'
#
loop_
_entity.id
_entity.type
_entity.pdbx_description
1 polymer ?
#
loop_
_entity_poly.entity_id
_entity_poly.type
_entity_poly.pdbx_seq_one_letter_code
_entity_poly.pdbx_strand_id
1 'polypeptide(L)'
;RPWAELVVVFVTDEADCSMPSNNQVLLSQDFSRPLWSDPNDDGPTSAVCWNAGVECEGGPGIYDECYAVDRGWDAEVVSDPSEAVLYPIERYLDTLRDVARGKEQRGGNGQVLVAVIAGVPEDYADGGEIVYQDSDIPEFNTEYGIGPGCNRGTESVGSPPGIPPVRLREFAEAFATGKPVYTAELPV
;
A
#
# COMPACT_ATOMS: atom_id res chain seq x y z
N ARG A 1 19.02 -13.67 -16.14
CA ARG A 1 19.57 -15.05 -16.18
C ARG A 1 18.45 -16.00 -15.76
N PRO A 2 18.13 -17.07 -16.54
CA PRO A 2 16.98 -17.94 -16.25
C PRO A 2 17.08 -18.64 -14.89
N TRP A 3 18.27 -19.00 -14.49
CA TRP A 3 18.54 -19.74 -13.22
C TRP A 3 18.75 -18.82 -12.00
N ALA A 4 18.82 -17.52 -12.18
CA ALA A 4 18.92 -16.60 -11.04
C ALA A 4 17.53 -16.39 -10.44
N GLU A 5 17.42 -16.40 -9.13
CA GLU A 5 16.22 -15.96 -8.44
C GLU A 5 16.03 -14.45 -8.61
N LEU A 6 14.79 -14.02 -8.65
CA LEU A 6 14.44 -12.61 -8.60
C LEU A 6 13.88 -12.31 -7.21
N VAL A 7 14.52 -11.39 -6.51
CA VAL A 7 14.00 -10.87 -5.24
C VAL A 7 13.65 -9.40 -5.48
N VAL A 8 12.43 -9.04 -5.13
CA VAL A 8 11.93 -7.66 -5.15
C VAL A 8 11.71 -7.25 -3.70
N VAL A 9 12.34 -6.18 -3.26
CA VAL A 9 12.22 -5.67 -1.89
C VAL A 9 11.68 -4.25 -1.95
N PHE A 10 10.54 -4.03 -1.32
CA PHE A 10 10.00 -2.69 -1.08
C PHE A 10 10.37 -2.24 0.33
N VAL A 11 10.84 -1.00 0.45
CA VAL A 11 11.14 -0.36 1.73
C VAL A 11 10.45 0.99 1.72
N THR A 12 9.44 1.16 2.56
CA THR A 12 8.65 2.39 2.62
C THR A 12 7.96 2.52 3.98
N ASP A 13 7.73 3.74 4.41
CA ASP A 13 6.90 4.12 5.55
C ASP A 13 5.56 4.76 5.11
N GLU A 14 5.37 4.91 3.80
CA GLU A 14 4.23 5.58 3.18
C GLU A 14 3.25 4.59 2.52
N ALA A 15 2.04 5.08 2.26
CA ALA A 15 1.08 4.38 1.40
C ALA A 15 1.59 4.32 -0.05
N ASP A 16 1.20 3.25 -0.78
CA ASP A 16 1.50 3.15 -2.21
C ASP A 16 0.80 4.25 -3.00
N CYS A 17 1.59 5.06 -3.68
CA CYS A 17 1.15 6.18 -4.52
C CYS A 17 1.58 5.99 -5.98
N SER A 18 1.71 4.75 -6.45
CA SER A 18 2.11 4.46 -7.82
C SER A 18 0.98 4.76 -8.79
N MET A 19 1.20 5.73 -9.69
CA MET A 19 0.19 6.22 -10.61
C MET A 19 0.75 6.45 -12.01
N PRO A 20 -0.11 6.46 -13.04
CA PRO A 20 0.26 6.92 -14.38
C PRO A 20 0.82 8.35 -14.35
N SER A 21 1.80 8.65 -15.19
CA SER A 21 2.42 9.98 -15.21
C SER A 21 1.43 11.12 -15.54
N ASN A 22 0.36 10.81 -16.28
CA ASN A 22 -0.72 11.75 -16.55
C ASN A 22 -1.65 11.97 -15.35
N ASN A 23 -1.60 11.10 -14.34
CA ASN A 23 -2.39 11.21 -13.11
C ASN A 23 -1.66 11.98 -11.99
N GLN A 24 -0.45 12.49 -12.25
CA GLN A 24 0.28 13.31 -11.27
C GLN A 24 -0.47 14.59 -10.85
N VAL A 25 -1.49 14.97 -11.60
CA VAL A 25 -2.46 16.01 -11.21
C VAL A 25 -3.24 15.67 -9.93
N LEU A 26 -3.21 14.40 -9.49
CA LEU A 26 -3.73 13.99 -8.18
C LEU A 26 -3.10 14.79 -7.03
N LEU A 27 -1.85 15.19 -7.21
CA LEU A 27 -1.10 15.98 -6.23
C LEU A 27 -1.21 17.49 -6.48
N SER A 28 -2.13 17.92 -7.34
CA SER A 28 -2.42 19.32 -7.62
C SER A 28 -3.76 19.75 -7.03
N GLN A 29 -3.86 21.04 -6.74
CA GLN A 29 -5.07 21.63 -6.16
C GLN A 29 -6.30 21.39 -7.04
N ASP A 30 -7.44 21.25 -6.39
CA ASP A 30 -8.81 21.20 -6.95
C ASP A 30 -9.19 19.97 -7.77
N PHE A 31 -8.27 19.28 -8.41
CA PHE A 31 -8.61 18.17 -9.31
C PHE A 31 -8.94 16.87 -8.56
N SER A 32 -8.28 16.63 -7.44
CA SER A 32 -8.39 15.39 -6.66
C SER A 32 -9.22 15.53 -5.39
N ARG A 33 -9.99 16.62 -5.27
CA ARG A 33 -10.77 16.96 -4.08
C ARG A 33 -11.67 15.83 -3.54
N PRO A 34 -12.33 15.00 -4.37
CA PRO A 34 -13.09 13.86 -3.87
C PRO A 34 -12.25 12.82 -3.10
N LEU A 35 -10.92 12.80 -3.34
CA LEU A 35 -9.98 11.88 -2.70
C LEU A 35 -9.26 12.52 -1.50
N TRP A 36 -9.57 13.76 -1.12
CA TRP A 36 -8.97 14.41 0.04
C TRP A 36 -9.65 13.95 1.33
N SER A 37 -8.89 13.81 2.41
CA SER A 37 -9.45 13.52 3.73
C SER A 37 -10.22 14.72 4.30
N ASP A 38 -9.76 15.95 4.04
CA ASP A 38 -10.54 17.16 4.28
C ASP A 38 -10.71 17.94 2.96
N PRO A 39 -11.90 17.97 2.37
CA PRO A 39 -12.14 18.68 1.11
C PRO A 39 -12.08 20.22 1.25
N ASN A 40 -11.94 20.76 2.47
CA ASN A 40 -11.80 22.19 2.73
C ASN A 40 -10.35 22.65 2.87
N ASP A 41 -9.39 21.72 2.86
CA ASP A 41 -7.97 22.06 2.91
C ASP A 41 -7.52 22.90 1.71
N ASP A 42 -6.40 23.57 1.86
CA ASP A 42 -5.79 24.41 0.83
C ASP A 42 -5.14 23.60 -0.30
N GLY A 43 -4.92 22.30 -0.11
CA GLY A 43 -4.29 21.40 -1.08
C GLY A 43 -4.36 19.92 -0.70
N PRO A 44 -4.01 19.03 -1.63
CA PRO A 44 -3.95 17.60 -1.37
C PRO A 44 -2.80 17.26 -0.42
N THR A 45 -3.00 16.21 0.38
CA THR A 45 -2.02 15.61 1.28
C THR A 45 -1.65 14.21 0.81
N SER A 46 -0.78 13.49 1.53
CA SER A 46 -0.47 12.08 1.25
C SER A 46 -1.69 11.16 1.33
N ALA A 47 -2.73 11.59 2.04
CA ALA A 47 -4.00 10.85 2.16
C ALA A 47 -4.68 10.56 0.82
N VAL A 48 -4.44 11.35 -0.23
CA VAL A 48 -5.02 11.10 -1.57
C VAL A 48 -4.64 9.71 -2.11
N CYS A 49 -3.44 9.22 -1.81
CA CYS A 49 -2.99 7.91 -2.25
C CYS A 49 -3.64 6.78 -1.46
N TRP A 50 -3.81 6.98 -0.15
CA TRP A 50 -4.58 6.07 0.69
C TRP A 50 -6.03 6.00 0.20
N ASN A 51 -6.69 7.14 0.09
CA ASN A 51 -8.10 7.23 -0.29
C ASN A 51 -8.37 6.76 -1.73
N ALA A 52 -7.38 6.85 -2.63
CA ALA A 52 -7.49 6.34 -4.00
C ALA A 52 -7.31 4.82 -4.09
N GLY A 53 -6.62 4.20 -3.14
CA GLY A 53 -6.18 2.81 -3.26
C GLY A 53 -6.61 1.86 -2.16
N VAL A 54 -7.31 2.33 -1.12
CA VAL A 54 -7.71 1.51 0.03
C VAL A 54 -9.17 1.75 0.38
N GLU A 55 -9.85 0.67 0.75
CA GLU A 55 -11.16 0.70 1.37
C GLU A 55 -11.11 -0.03 2.69
N CYS A 56 -11.80 0.49 3.72
CA CYS A 56 -11.88 -0.12 5.03
C CYS A 56 -13.33 -0.40 5.39
N GLU A 57 -13.59 -1.56 5.97
CA GLU A 57 -14.88 -1.95 6.53
C GLU A 57 -14.92 -1.67 8.04
N GLY A 58 -16.12 -1.45 8.55
CA GLY A 58 -16.30 -1.01 9.94
C GLY A 58 -16.15 0.50 10.08
N GLY A 59 -15.64 0.95 11.24
CA GLY A 59 -15.38 2.38 11.50
C GLY A 59 -16.61 3.27 11.62
N PRO A 60 -16.43 4.59 11.69
CA PRO A 60 -15.12 5.27 11.83
C PRO A 60 -14.47 5.03 13.21
N GLY A 61 -13.17 5.26 13.27
CA GLY A 61 -12.34 5.17 14.47
C GLY A 61 -11.53 3.88 14.51
N ILE A 62 -12.17 2.71 14.55
CA ILE A 62 -11.52 1.38 14.42
C ILE A 62 -12.21 0.66 13.29
N TYR A 63 -11.42 0.08 12.40
CA TYR A 63 -11.89 -0.65 11.22
C TYR A 63 -11.66 -2.15 11.41
N ASP A 64 -12.60 -2.96 10.90
CA ASP A 64 -12.53 -4.42 10.98
C ASP A 64 -11.45 -4.96 10.02
N GLU A 65 -11.39 -4.39 8.82
CA GLU A 65 -10.43 -4.78 7.77
C GLU A 65 -10.22 -3.61 6.80
N CYS A 66 -9.02 -3.54 6.20
CA CYS A 66 -8.74 -2.67 5.08
C CYS A 66 -8.11 -3.47 3.93
N TYR A 67 -8.56 -3.22 2.71
CA TYR A 67 -8.14 -3.92 1.51
C TYR A 67 -7.92 -2.97 0.33
N ALA A 68 -7.15 -3.44 -0.66
CA ALA A 68 -6.85 -2.66 -1.85
C ALA A 68 -8.06 -2.55 -2.76
N VAL A 69 -8.30 -1.34 -3.28
CA VAL A 69 -9.32 -1.07 -4.29
C VAL A 69 -8.75 -0.19 -5.39
N ASP A 70 -9.41 -0.19 -6.53
CA ASP A 70 -9.15 0.74 -7.62
C ASP A 70 -10.27 1.78 -7.65
N ARG A 71 -9.92 3.06 -7.46
CA ARG A 71 -10.88 4.18 -7.53
C ARG A 71 -10.59 5.13 -8.66
N GLY A 72 -11.68 5.69 -9.21
CA GLY A 72 -11.65 6.78 -10.17
C GLY A 72 -11.48 8.16 -9.51
N TRP A 73 -11.50 9.20 -10.34
CA TRP A 73 -11.36 10.59 -9.91
C TRP A 73 -12.51 11.12 -9.05
N ASP A 74 -13.65 10.46 -9.08
CA ASP A 74 -14.84 10.73 -8.27
C ASP A 74 -14.83 10.00 -6.91
N ALA A 75 -13.73 9.31 -6.59
CA ALA A 75 -13.55 8.44 -5.43
C ALA A 75 -14.44 7.18 -5.42
N GLU A 76 -15.16 6.90 -6.51
CA GLU A 76 -15.94 5.68 -6.63
C GLU A 76 -15.06 4.51 -7.07
N VAL A 77 -15.38 3.30 -6.59
CA VAL A 77 -14.69 2.07 -7.01
C VAL A 77 -14.99 1.79 -8.47
N VAL A 78 -13.94 1.56 -9.26
CA VAL A 78 -14.03 1.27 -10.69
C VAL A 78 -13.72 -0.20 -10.99
N SER A 79 -14.40 -0.75 -11.98
CA SER A 79 -14.15 -2.12 -12.46
C SER A 79 -13.24 -2.17 -13.69
N ASP A 80 -13.10 -1.04 -14.40
CA ASP A 80 -12.17 -0.91 -15.52
C ASP A 80 -10.83 -0.37 -15.00
N PRO A 81 -9.75 -1.17 -15.09
CA PRO A 81 -8.42 -0.74 -14.63
C PRO A 81 -7.90 0.54 -15.30
N SER A 82 -8.42 0.90 -16.47
CA SER A 82 -8.00 2.11 -17.18
C SER A 82 -8.58 3.39 -16.59
N GLU A 83 -9.62 3.28 -15.77
CA GLU A 83 -10.28 4.39 -15.07
C GLU A 83 -9.67 4.64 -13.68
N ALA A 84 -8.82 3.71 -13.20
CA ALA A 84 -8.20 3.82 -11.90
C ALA A 84 -7.18 4.97 -11.82
N VAL A 85 -7.21 5.71 -10.72
CA VAL A 85 -6.29 6.82 -10.46
C VAL A 85 -4.88 6.31 -10.19
N LEU A 86 -4.74 5.26 -9.37
CA LEU A 86 -3.50 4.53 -9.16
C LEU A 86 -3.38 3.38 -10.15
N TYR A 87 -2.17 2.90 -10.38
CA TYR A 87 -2.00 1.66 -11.13
C TYR A 87 -2.60 0.49 -10.34
N PRO A 88 -3.51 -0.31 -10.93
CA PRO A 88 -4.01 -1.52 -10.30
C PRO A 88 -2.88 -2.49 -9.92
N ILE A 89 -3.02 -3.15 -8.79
CA ILE A 89 -2.01 -4.12 -8.30
C ILE A 89 -1.78 -5.23 -9.32
N GLU A 90 -2.82 -5.69 -10.02
CA GLU A 90 -2.79 -6.72 -11.03
C GLU A 90 -1.76 -6.45 -12.14
N ARG A 91 -1.54 -5.20 -12.50
CA ARG A 91 -0.50 -4.82 -13.47
C ARG A 91 0.89 -5.29 -13.05
N TYR A 92 1.21 -5.15 -11.77
CA TYR A 92 2.51 -5.55 -11.23
C TYR A 92 2.59 -7.05 -11.01
N LEU A 93 1.49 -7.68 -10.56
CA LEU A 93 1.38 -9.11 -10.42
C LEU A 93 1.62 -9.80 -11.77
N ASP A 94 0.96 -9.35 -12.82
CA ASP A 94 1.11 -9.90 -14.16
C ASP A 94 2.54 -9.71 -14.69
N THR A 95 3.15 -8.56 -14.46
CA THR A 95 4.54 -8.31 -14.83
C THR A 95 5.49 -9.32 -14.20
N LEU A 96 5.37 -9.60 -12.91
CA LEU A 96 6.24 -10.56 -12.21
C LEU A 96 5.90 -12.03 -12.57
N ARG A 97 4.63 -12.35 -12.79
CA ARG A 97 4.20 -13.66 -13.31
C ARG A 97 4.76 -13.91 -14.70
N ASP A 98 4.80 -12.90 -15.56
CA ASP A 98 5.44 -13.01 -16.90
C ASP A 98 6.95 -13.23 -16.80
N VAL A 99 7.62 -12.55 -15.87
CA VAL A 99 9.04 -12.79 -15.59
C VAL A 99 9.26 -14.22 -15.12
N ALA A 100 8.45 -14.73 -14.19
CA ALA A 100 8.51 -16.11 -13.70
C ALA A 100 8.36 -17.11 -14.85
N ARG A 101 7.29 -16.98 -15.63
CA ARG A 101 7.04 -17.82 -16.83
C ARG A 101 8.18 -17.77 -17.84
N GLY A 102 8.73 -16.56 -18.10
CA GLY A 102 9.86 -16.40 -19.02
C GLY A 102 11.15 -17.05 -18.52
N LYS A 103 11.35 -17.19 -17.21
CA LYS A 103 12.46 -17.93 -16.60
C LYS A 103 12.27 -19.45 -16.77
N GLU A 104 11.08 -19.96 -16.49
CA GLU A 104 10.73 -21.37 -16.65
C GLU A 104 10.92 -21.84 -18.10
N GLN A 105 10.42 -21.09 -19.07
CA GLN A 105 10.57 -21.39 -20.50
C GLN A 105 12.04 -21.49 -20.96
N ARG A 106 12.96 -20.85 -20.22
CA ARG A 106 14.42 -20.92 -20.48
C ARG A 106 15.15 -21.93 -19.61
N GLY A 107 14.42 -22.83 -18.95
CA GLY A 107 14.98 -23.88 -18.10
C GLY A 107 15.36 -23.43 -16.69
N GLY A 108 14.90 -22.27 -16.23
CA GLY A 108 15.01 -21.83 -14.84
C GLY A 108 13.86 -22.35 -13.96
N ASN A 109 13.90 -22.00 -12.68
CA ASN A 109 12.87 -22.41 -11.69
C ASN A 109 11.64 -21.50 -11.65
N GLY A 110 11.64 -20.37 -12.37
CA GLY A 110 10.53 -19.41 -12.37
C GLY A 110 10.34 -18.64 -11.06
N GLN A 111 11.17 -18.86 -10.05
CA GLN A 111 10.95 -18.31 -8.73
C GLN A 111 11.12 -16.78 -8.69
N VAL A 112 10.13 -16.12 -8.11
CA VAL A 112 10.12 -14.70 -7.75
C VAL A 112 9.75 -14.60 -6.28
N LEU A 113 10.56 -13.88 -5.52
CA LEU A 113 10.34 -13.58 -4.11
C LEU A 113 10.03 -12.10 -3.97
N VAL A 114 9.01 -11.79 -3.17
CA VAL A 114 8.64 -10.41 -2.84
C VAL A 114 8.75 -10.25 -1.33
N ALA A 115 9.40 -9.19 -0.89
CA ALA A 115 9.50 -8.78 0.50
C ALA A 115 9.09 -7.31 0.65
N VAL A 116 8.42 -6.99 1.75
CA VAL A 116 7.99 -5.63 2.08
C VAL A 116 8.48 -5.30 3.50
N ILE A 117 9.17 -4.19 3.62
CA ILE A 117 9.57 -3.57 4.89
C ILE A 117 8.80 -2.26 4.97
N ALA A 118 7.78 -2.20 5.81
CA ALA A 118 6.81 -1.11 5.83
C ALA A 118 6.18 -0.93 7.22
N GLY A 119 5.15 -0.10 7.32
CA GLY A 119 4.45 0.24 8.55
C GLY A 119 3.60 -0.90 9.13
N VAL A 120 4.22 -1.94 9.67
CA VAL A 120 3.57 -3.06 10.35
C VAL A 120 3.99 -3.11 11.83
N PRO A 121 3.16 -3.69 12.74
CA PRO A 121 3.53 -3.87 14.14
C PRO A 121 4.81 -4.68 14.30
N GLU A 122 5.52 -4.48 15.41
CA GLU A 122 6.78 -5.18 15.71
C GLU A 122 6.60 -6.70 15.80
N ASP A 123 5.44 -7.15 16.28
CA ASP A 123 5.07 -8.57 16.43
C ASP A 123 4.37 -9.16 15.20
N TYR A 124 4.30 -8.43 14.08
CA TYR A 124 3.66 -8.91 12.86
C TYR A 124 4.27 -10.22 12.34
N ALA A 125 5.58 -10.38 12.49
CA ALA A 125 6.30 -11.61 12.14
C ALA A 125 5.89 -12.83 12.99
N ASP A 126 5.47 -12.61 14.22
CA ASP A 126 5.03 -13.63 15.17
C ASP A 126 3.51 -13.89 15.10
N GLY A 127 2.82 -13.28 14.13
CA GLY A 127 1.39 -13.42 13.90
C GLY A 127 0.55 -12.31 14.53
N GLY A 128 1.17 -11.21 14.92
CA GLY A 128 0.44 -9.97 15.27
C GLY A 128 -0.35 -9.45 14.07
N GLU A 129 -1.43 -8.76 14.34
CA GLU A 129 -2.31 -8.19 13.30
C GLU A 129 -2.09 -6.70 13.16
N ILE A 130 -2.23 -6.18 11.93
CA ILE A 130 -2.28 -4.74 11.71
C ILE A 130 -3.62 -4.25 12.23
N VAL A 131 -3.59 -3.32 13.18
CA VAL A 131 -4.79 -2.63 13.65
C VAL A 131 -5.02 -1.41 12.74
N TYR A 132 -6.14 -1.43 12.03
CA TYR A 132 -6.56 -0.30 11.22
C TYR A 132 -7.44 0.61 12.06
N GLN A 133 -6.97 1.83 12.30
CA GLN A 133 -7.70 2.80 13.10
C GLN A 133 -7.34 4.22 12.71
N ASP A 134 -8.24 5.15 12.99
CA ASP A 134 -7.92 6.58 12.89
C ASP A 134 -6.91 6.95 13.98
N SER A 135 -6.05 7.90 13.69
CA SER A 135 -5.17 8.51 14.70
C SER A 135 -5.99 9.36 15.67
N ASP A 136 -5.57 9.39 16.94
CA ASP A 136 -6.09 10.34 17.93
C ASP A 136 -5.72 11.80 17.59
N ILE A 137 -4.81 12.01 16.65
CA ILE A 137 -4.38 13.31 16.14
C ILE A 137 -5.13 13.58 14.81
N PRO A 138 -6.13 14.50 14.78
CA PRO A 138 -6.92 14.75 13.57
C PRO A 138 -6.08 15.16 12.35
N GLU A 139 -5.03 15.96 12.57
CA GLU A 139 -4.12 16.42 11.52
C GLU A 139 -3.37 15.26 10.88
N PHE A 140 -3.13 14.16 11.62
CA PHE A 140 -2.51 12.96 11.09
C PHE A 140 -3.45 12.25 10.10
N ASN A 141 -4.73 12.12 10.46
CA ASN A 141 -5.74 11.53 9.57
C ASN A 141 -5.91 12.38 8.29
N THR A 142 -5.88 13.71 8.41
CA THR A 142 -5.92 14.60 7.26
C THR A 142 -4.72 14.41 6.35
N GLU A 143 -3.51 14.25 6.93
CA GLU A 143 -2.27 14.10 6.18
C GLU A 143 -2.12 12.74 5.50
N TYR A 144 -2.51 11.65 6.19
CA TYR A 144 -2.23 10.28 5.75
C TYR A 144 -3.46 9.43 5.42
N GLY A 145 -4.67 9.87 5.80
CA GLY A 145 -5.93 9.17 5.54
C GLY A 145 -6.26 8.04 6.50
N ILE A 146 -5.32 7.65 7.36
CA ILE A 146 -5.44 6.58 8.37
C ILE A 146 -4.42 6.82 9.48
N GLY A 147 -4.63 6.26 10.65
CA GLY A 147 -3.63 6.21 11.70
C GLY A 147 -2.47 5.25 11.38
N PRO A 148 -1.40 5.28 12.20
CA PRO A 148 -0.18 4.53 11.93
C PRO A 148 -0.38 3.02 12.07
N GLY A 149 0.23 2.24 11.17
CA GLY A 149 0.33 0.79 11.26
C GLY A 149 1.41 0.31 12.23
N CYS A 150 2.42 1.13 12.47
CA CYS A 150 3.42 0.91 13.51
C CYS A 150 3.73 2.22 14.22
N ASN A 151 3.96 2.15 15.54
CA ASN A 151 4.16 3.33 16.37
C ASN A 151 5.31 3.12 17.35
N ARG A 152 6.27 4.05 17.40
CA ARG A 152 7.31 4.10 18.43
C ARG A 152 6.96 4.99 19.63
N GLY A 153 5.67 5.26 19.84
CA GLY A 153 5.17 5.97 21.02
C GLY A 153 4.97 7.49 20.86
N THR A 154 5.28 8.06 19.70
CA THR A 154 4.98 9.48 19.42
C THR A 154 4.54 9.64 17.98
N GLU A 155 3.25 9.82 17.78
CA GLU A 155 2.71 10.25 16.49
C GLU A 155 3.02 11.73 16.29
N SER A 156 3.55 12.09 15.11
CA SER A 156 3.65 13.48 14.70
C SER A 156 3.71 13.59 13.18
N VAL A 157 3.08 14.58 12.61
CA VAL A 157 3.08 14.84 11.16
C VAL A 157 4.50 15.08 10.62
N GLY A 158 5.42 15.61 11.44
CA GLY A 158 6.79 15.90 11.02
C GLY A 158 7.77 14.70 11.12
N SER A 159 7.36 13.59 11.73
CA SER A 159 8.13 12.35 11.81
C SER A 159 7.15 11.19 11.92
N PRO A 160 6.45 10.88 10.84
CA PRO A 160 5.36 9.92 10.87
C PRO A 160 5.89 8.53 11.18
N PRO A 161 5.18 7.76 12.01
CA PRO A 161 5.30 6.32 12.03
C PRO A 161 4.79 5.75 10.70
N GLY A 162 5.21 4.55 10.34
CA GLY A 162 4.84 3.97 9.05
C GLY A 162 3.33 3.77 8.89
N ILE A 163 2.84 4.09 7.71
CA ILE A 163 1.43 3.90 7.32
C ILE A 163 1.19 2.41 7.01
N PRO A 164 0.00 1.84 7.34
CA PRO A 164 -0.31 0.46 7.03
C PRO A 164 -0.15 0.17 5.53
N PRO A 165 0.66 -0.84 5.12
CA PRO A 165 1.02 -1.05 3.72
C PRO A 165 -0.01 -1.93 2.99
N VAL A 166 -1.31 -1.60 3.00
CA VAL A 166 -2.40 -2.46 2.49
C VAL A 166 -2.11 -2.98 1.08
N ARG A 167 -1.88 -2.10 0.12
CA ARG A 167 -1.65 -2.47 -1.28
C ARG A 167 -0.37 -3.27 -1.48
N LEU A 168 0.71 -2.89 -0.79
CA LEU A 168 1.99 -3.60 -0.87
C LEU A 168 1.94 -4.96 -0.17
N ARG A 169 1.16 -5.07 0.93
CA ARG A 169 0.90 -6.34 1.61
C ARG A 169 0.20 -7.32 0.67
N GLU A 170 -0.93 -6.92 0.08
CA GLU A 170 -1.66 -7.78 -0.85
C GLU A 170 -0.84 -8.17 -2.07
N PHE A 171 -0.04 -7.24 -2.61
CA PHE A 171 0.90 -7.54 -3.67
C PHE A 171 1.92 -8.61 -3.26
N ALA A 172 2.52 -8.50 -2.06
CA ALA A 172 3.50 -9.47 -1.57
C ALA A 172 2.87 -10.83 -1.28
N GLU A 173 1.70 -10.85 -0.65
CA GLU A 173 0.95 -12.06 -0.32
C GLU A 173 0.56 -12.87 -1.56
N ALA A 174 0.32 -12.23 -2.70
CA ALA A 174 0.05 -12.90 -3.97
C ALA A 174 1.23 -13.77 -4.48
N PHE A 175 2.45 -13.55 -3.98
CA PHE A 175 3.64 -14.36 -4.27
C PHE A 175 4.02 -15.29 -3.10
N ALA A 176 3.31 -15.28 -1.99
CA ALA A 176 3.58 -16.16 -0.87
C ALA A 176 3.23 -17.60 -1.22
N THR A 177 4.22 -18.49 -1.18
CA THR A 177 4.01 -19.94 -1.31
C THR A 177 3.83 -20.54 0.08
N GLY A 178 2.61 -20.56 0.58
CA GLY A 178 2.29 -20.97 1.95
C GLY A 178 1.90 -19.77 2.82
N LYS A 179 1.96 -19.93 4.15
CA LYS A 179 1.76 -18.78 5.03
C LYS A 179 2.91 -17.79 4.80
N PRO A 180 2.62 -16.48 4.70
CA PRO A 180 3.66 -15.46 4.63
C PRO A 180 4.65 -15.68 5.78
N VAL A 181 5.94 -15.69 5.47
CA VAL A 181 6.97 -15.72 6.50
C VAL A 181 7.31 -14.28 6.82
N TYR A 182 6.79 -13.81 7.92
CA TYR A 182 7.15 -12.50 8.46
C TYR A 182 8.41 -12.69 9.30
N THR A 183 9.49 -12.02 8.96
CA THR A 183 10.71 -12.01 9.77
C THR A 183 10.98 -10.58 10.21
N ALA A 184 10.80 -10.31 11.49
CA ALA A 184 11.11 -9.02 12.11
C ALA A 184 12.59 -8.89 12.54
N GLU A 185 13.41 -9.91 12.34
CA GLU A 185 14.80 -9.86 12.75
C GLU A 185 15.71 -9.30 11.66
N LEU A 186 16.04 -8.01 11.79
CA LEU A 186 17.28 -7.49 11.24
C LEU A 186 18.39 -7.88 12.26
N PRO A 187 19.44 -8.62 11.86
CA PRO A 187 20.59 -8.79 12.73
C PRO A 187 21.22 -7.42 13.01
N VAL A 188 21.44 -7.15 14.28
CA VAL A 188 22.15 -5.98 14.82
C VAL A 188 23.61 -6.01 14.38
#